data_58ae3f5cd282e6396fa63078fe7fc63c
#
_entry.id   58ae3f5cd282e6396fa63078fe7fc63c
#
_cell.length_a   1.000
_cell.length_b   1.000
_cell.length_c   1.000
_cell.angle_alpha   90.00
_cell.angle_beta   90.00
_cell.angle_gamma   90.00
#
_symmetry.space_group_name_H-M   'P 1'
#
loop_
_entity.id
_entity.type
_entity.pdbx_description
1 polymer ?
#
loop_
_entity_poly.entity_id
_entity_poly.type
_entity_poly.pdbx_seq_one_letter_code
_entity_poly.pdbx_strand_id
1 'polypeptide(L)'
;MTETKQFLYMLRPTRVGMVADGPTERENEVLARHFAYLKDLTDRGVVLLAGRTLTEDASTFGIVVFRAESEPEAEHIMREDPAVRQSVMRAKLYPYRVALLARNRDGGD
;
A
#
# COMPACT_ATOMS: atom_id res chain seq x y z
N MET A 1 -12.29 3.02 25.68
CA MET A 1 -11.21 2.55 24.82
C MET A 1 -11.52 2.86 23.37
N THR A 2 -10.57 3.46 22.68
CA THR A 2 -10.78 3.85 21.31
C THR A 2 -10.34 2.71 20.38
N GLU A 3 -11.24 2.30 19.52
CA GLU A 3 -10.88 1.32 18.51
C GLU A 3 -10.21 1.99 17.35
N THR A 4 -9.12 1.42 16.89
CA THR A 4 -8.54 1.88 15.64
C THR A 4 -9.44 1.46 14.50
N LYS A 5 -9.51 2.32 13.51
CA LYS A 5 -10.28 2.03 12.30
C LYS A 5 -9.34 1.45 11.25
N GLN A 6 -9.91 0.79 10.30
CA GLN A 6 -9.14 0.20 9.22
C GLN A 6 -9.48 0.93 7.92
N PHE A 7 -8.48 0.98 7.06
CA PHE A 7 -8.59 1.67 5.78
C PHE A 7 -7.84 0.88 4.74
N LEU A 8 -8.15 1.17 3.50
CA LEU A 8 -7.46 0.61 2.37
C LEU A 8 -7.12 1.74 1.42
N TYR A 9 -5.88 1.78 0.90
CA TYR A 9 -5.68 2.62 -0.27
C TYR A 9 -5.26 1.74 -1.44
N MET A 10 -5.82 2.10 -2.60
CA MET A 10 -5.54 1.42 -3.85
C MET A 10 -4.54 2.24 -4.64
N LEU A 11 -3.55 1.56 -5.20
CA LEU A 11 -2.45 2.19 -5.92
C LEU A 11 -2.51 1.78 -7.39
N ARG A 12 -2.34 2.76 -8.27
CA ARG A 12 -2.20 2.49 -9.70
C ARG A 12 -1.02 3.29 -10.23
N PRO A 13 -0.25 2.72 -11.17
CA PRO A 13 0.87 3.46 -11.75
C PRO A 13 0.37 4.73 -12.44
N THR A 14 1.10 5.82 -12.29
CA THR A 14 0.77 7.05 -13.01
C THR A 14 1.21 6.95 -14.46
N ARG A 15 2.22 6.13 -14.75
CA ARG A 15 2.73 5.92 -16.10
C ARG A 15 2.47 4.48 -16.50
N VAL A 16 1.64 4.30 -17.52
CA VAL A 16 1.27 2.96 -17.99
C VAL A 16 2.51 2.15 -18.39
N GLY A 17 3.49 2.81 -19.02
CA GLY A 17 4.70 2.13 -19.47
C GLY A 17 5.53 1.52 -18.36
N MET A 18 5.33 1.97 -17.10
CA MET A 18 6.08 1.41 -15.99
C MET A 18 5.86 -0.10 -15.87
N VAL A 19 4.65 -0.56 -16.17
CA VAL A 19 4.33 -1.98 -16.07
C VAL A 19 4.70 -2.72 -17.34
N ALA A 20 4.38 -2.13 -18.50
CA ALA A 20 4.58 -2.80 -19.78
C ALA A 20 6.06 -2.85 -20.16
N ASP A 21 6.79 -1.76 -19.93
CA ASP A 21 8.18 -1.63 -20.36
C ASP A 21 9.18 -1.70 -19.21
N GLY A 22 8.68 -1.74 -17.99
CA GLY A 22 9.50 -1.71 -16.80
C GLY A 22 9.70 -0.30 -16.27
N PRO A 23 10.02 -0.18 -14.98
CA PRO A 23 10.22 1.13 -14.36
C PRO A 23 11.52 1.76 -14.82
N THR A 24 11.52 3.09 -14.84
CA THR A 24 12.76 3.84 -15.04
C THR A 24 13.62 3.72 -13.78
N GLU A 25 14.87 4.17 -13.89
CA GLU A 25 15.77 4.16 -12.73
C GLU A 25 15.19 4.97 -11.57
N ARG A 26 14.62 6.14 -11.86
CA ARG A 26 13.99 6.97 -10.86
C ARG A 26 12.80 6.26 -10.22
N GLU A 27 11.98 5.62 -11.04
CA GLU A 27 10.83 4.89 -10.54
C GLU A 27 11.26 3.74 -9.63
N ASN A 28 12.31 3.03 -10.01
CA ASN A 28 12.85 1.95 -9.18
C ASN A 28 13.32 2.46 -7.83
N GLU A 29 13.98 3.61 -7.78
CA GLU A 29 14.40 4.18 -6.50
C GLU A 29 13.22 4.54 -5.63
N VAL A 30 12.19 5.14 -6.21
CA VAL A 30 11.00 5.51 -5.46
C VAL A 30 10.27 4.27 -4.98
N LEU A 31 10.17 3.24 -5.82
CA LEU A 31 9.50 2.00 -5.43
C LEU A 31 10.26 1.28 -4.32
N ALA A 32 11.58 1.38 -4.28
CA ALA A 32 12.35 0.80 -3.19
C ALA A 32 12.04 1.51 -1.87
N ARG A 33 11.91 2.83 -1.89
CA ARG A 33 11.52 3.59 -0.69
C ARG A 33 10.09 3.29 -0.28
N HIS A 34 9.21 3.13 -1.26
CA HIS A 34 7.83 2.73 -1.03
C HIS A 34 7.78 1.40 -0.29
N PHE A 35 8.56 0.42 -0.75
CA PHE A 35 8.59 -0.88 -0.08
C PHE A 35 9.10 -0.76 1.35
N ALA A 36 10.17 0.02 1.55
CA ALA A 36 10.74 0.21 2.88
C ALA A 36 9.74 0.90 3.82
N TYR A 37 8.99 1.86 3.29
CA TYR A 37 7.97 2.57 4.06
C TYR A 37 6.90 1.59 4.54
N LEU A 38 6.38 0.78 3.62
CA LEU A 38 5.33 -0.18 3.96
C LEU A 38 5.86 -1.28 4.90
N LYS A 39 7.10 -1.71 4.69
CA LYS A 39 7.69 -2.72 5.55
C LYS A 39 7.81 -2.21 6.99
N ASP A 40 8.25 -0.97 7.16
CA ASP A 40 8.34 -0.39 8.49
C ASP A 40 6.97 -0.34 9.16
N LEU A 41 5.95 0.10 8.43
CA LEU A 41 4.60 0.16 8.99
C LEU A 41 4.04 -1.22 9.28
N THR A 42 4.41 -2.21 8.47
CA THR A 42 4.01 -3.60 8.71
C THR A 42 4.66 -4.12 9.97
N ASP A 43 5.95 -3.87 10.13
CA ASP A 43 6.69 -4.32 11.32
C ASP A 43 6.12 -3.69 12.59
N ARG A 44 5.56 -2.50 12.49
CA ARG A 44 4.95 -1.82 13.63
C ARG A 44 3.48 -2.16 13.82
N GLY A 45 2.93 -3.03 12.99
CA GLY A 45 1.53 -3.44 13.11
C GLY A 45 0.53 -2.44 12.58
N VAL A 46 0.97 -1.40 11.90
CA VAL A 46 0.07 -0.41 11.29
C VAL A 46 -0.49 -0.95 9.98
N VAL A 47 0.38 -1.45 9.11
CA VAL A 47 -0.07 -2.11 7.88
C VAL A 47 -0.35 -3.56 8.20
N LEU A 48 -1.55 -4.02 7.84
CA LEU A 48 -1.98 -5.39 8.06
C LEU A 48 -1.66 -6.27 6.86
N LEU A 49 -1.69 -5.70 5.68
CA LEU A 49 -1.52 -6.44 4.43
C LEU A 49 -1.18 -5.44 3.34
N ALA A 50 -0.21 -5.77 2.50
CA ALA A 50 0.08 -4.99 1.31
C ALA A 50 0.44 -5.95 0.20
N GLY A 51 0.01 -5.64 -1.01
CA GLY A 51 0.29 -6.50 -2.13
C GLY A 51 -0.14 -5.85 -3.43
N ARG A 52 0.09 -6.55 -4.52
CA ARG A 52 -0.30 -6.05 -5.84
C ARG A 52 -0.70 -7.20 -6.73
N THR A 53 -1.47 -6.86 -7.75
CA THR A 53 -1.76 -7.86 -8.79
C THR A 53 -0.48 -8.12 -9.59
N LEU A 54 -0.41 -9.30 -10.17
CA LEU A 54 0.72 -9.66 -11.01
C LEU A 54 0.40 -9.48 -12.50
N THR A 55 -0.59 -8.65 -12.79
CA THR A 55 -0.91 -8.28 -14.17
C THR A 55 0.11 -7.28 -14.68
N GLU A 56 0.41 -7.36 -15.97
CA GLU A 56 1.44 -6.50 -16.57
C GLU A 56 0.86 -5.55 -17.60
N ASP A 57 -0.38 -5.13 -17.37
CA ASP A 57 -1.07 -4.21 -18.25
C ASP A 57 -1.73 -3.11 -17.43
N ALA A 58 -2.59 -2.34 -18.06
CA ALA A 58 -3.22 -1.19 -17.41
C ALA A 58 -4.16 -1.58 -16.27
N SER A 59 -4.49 -2.88 -16.15
CA SER A 59 -5.37 -3.33 -15.07
C SER A 59 -4.62 -3.53 -13.76
N THR A 60 -3.31 -3.41 -13.74
CA THR A 60 -2.53 -3.65 -12.53
C THR A 60 -2.87 -2.66 -11.43
N PHE A 61 -2.89 -3.14 -10.21
CA PHE A 61 -3.08 -2.27 -9.05
C PHE A 61 -2.49 -2.93 -7.82
N GLY A 62 -2.25 -2.12 -6.80
CA GLY A 62 -1.84 -2.61 -5.50
C GLY A 62 -2.82 -2.16 -4.44
N ILE A 63 -2.78 -2.80 -3.29
CA ILE A 63 -3.57 -2.38 -2.15
C ILE A 63 -2.72 -2.38 -0.90
N VAL A 64 -3.08 -1.48 0.02
CA VAL A 64 -2.49 -1.43 1.36
C VAL A 64 -3.67 -1.36 2.33
N VAL A 65 -3.78 -2.35 3.21
CA VAL A 65 -4.81 -2.39 4.25
C VAL A 65 -4.11 -2.08 5.57
N PHE A 66 -4.60 -1.08 6.30
CA PHE A 66 -3.87 -0.57 7.44
C PHE A 66 -4.82 0.02 8.49
N ARG A 67 -4.27 0.34 9.64
CA ARG A 67 -5.00 0.92 10.76
C ARG A 67 -4.67 2.39 10.91
N ALA A 68 -5.67 3.17 11.31
CA ALA A 68 -5.48 4.56 11.66
C ALA A 68 -6.59 4.95 12.61
N GLU A 69 -6.40 6.01 13.37
CA GLU A 69 -7.40 6.42 14.35
C GLU A 69 -8.48 7.27 13.74
N SER A 70 -8.21 7.86 12.58
CA SER A 70 -9.15 8.75 11.91
C SER A 70 -8.86 8.75 10.43
N GLU A 71 -9.82 9.24 9.67
CA GLU A 71 -9.62 9.36 8.23
C GLU A 71 -8.52 10.36 7.88
N PRO A 72 -8.41 11.53 8.57
CA PRO A 72 -7.26 12.41 8.29
C PRO A 72 -5.91 11.75 8.54
N GLU A 73 -5.80 10.92 9.58
CA GLU A 73 -4.55 10.21 9.82
C GLU A 73 -4.29 9.19 8.72
N ALA A 74 -5.35 8.48 8.29
CA ALA A 74 -5.22 7.51 7.22
C ALA A 74 -4.76 8.19 5.93
N GLU A 75 -5.32 9.35 5.65
CA GLU A 75 -4.93 10.09 4.46
C GLU A 75 -3.48 10.54 4.54
N HIS A 76 -3.04 10.96 5.72
CA HIS A 76 -1.65 11.35 5.92
C HIS A 76 -0.71 10.17 5.65
N ILE A 77 -1.05 8.99 6.17
CA ILE A 77 -0.24 7.79 5.95
C ILE A 77 -0.15 7.49 4.46
N MET A 78 -1.26 7.57 3.75
CA MET A 78 -1.28 7.32 2.31
C MET A 78 -0.42 8.34 1.56
N ARG A 79 -0.51 9.61 1.92
CA ARG A 79 0.21 10.68 1.22
C ARG A 79 1.70 10.66 1.51
N GLU A 80 2.11 10.10 2.65
CA GLU A 80 3.52 10.01 2.99
C GLU A 80 4.21 8.82 2.34
N ASP A 81 3.45 7.91 1.73
CA ASP A 81 4.02 6.82 0.96
C ASP A 81 4.85 7.42 -0.17
N PRO A 82 6.15 7.09 -0.27
CA PRO A 82 6.99 7.68 -1.31
C PRO A 82 6.47 7.51 -2.73
N ALA A 83 5.80 6.39 -3.03
CA ALA A 83 5.25 6.17 -4.36
C ALA A 83 4.15 7.17 -4.68
N VAL A 84 3.36 7.55 -3.66
CA VAL A 84 2.30 8.54 -3.82
C VAL A 84 2.89 9.94 -3.81
N ARG A 85 3.78 10.19 -2.86
CA ARG A 85 4.38 11.51 -2.69
C ARG A 85 5.16 11.94 -3.91
N GLN A 86 5.85 11.01 -4.56
CA GLN A 86 6.66 11.30 -5.73
C GLN A 86 5.89 11.08 -7.04
N SER A 87 4.59 10.85 -6.95
CA SER A 87 3.70 10.73 -8.11
C SER A 87 4.05 9.57 -9.05
N VAL A 88 4.67 8.53 -8.52
CA VAL A 88 4.90 7.30 -9.27
C VAL A 88 3.64 6.46 -9.29
N MET A 89 2.84 6.57 -8.22
CA MET A 89 1.55 5.91 -8.12
C MET A 89 0.48 6.92 -7.77
N ARG A 90 -0.74 6.68 -8.26
CA ARG A 90 -1.93 7.37 -7.80
C ARG A 90 -2.58 6.50 -6.74
N ALA A 91 -3.11 7.14 -5.71
CA ALA A 91 -3.72 6.40 -4.62
C ALA A 91 -5.12 6.92 -4.35
N LYS A 92 -5.99 6.00 -3.92
CA LYS A 92 -7.33 6.37 -3.50
C LYS A 92 -7.60 5.66 -2.18
N LEU A 93 -8.11 6.41 -1.22
CA LEU A 93 -8.36 5.93 0.13
C LEU A 93 -9.82 5.51 0.28
N TYR A 94 -10.02 4.41 1.01
CA TYR A 94 -11.36 3.91 1.35
C TYR A 94 -11.40 3.53 2.81
N PRO A 95 -12.50 3.84 3.52
CA PRO A 95 -12.77 3.16 4.79
C PRO A 95 -12.93 1.67 4.48
N TYR A 96 -12.43 0.83 5.38
CA TYR A 96 -12.40 -0.60 5.08
C TYR A 96 -12.55 -1.38 6.37
N ARG A 97 -12.99 -2.61 6.26
CA ARG A 97 -13.04 -3.52 7.39
C ARG A 97 -12.52 -4.86 6.95
N VAL A 98 -11.49 -5.34 7.63
CA VAL A 98 -11.06 -6.73 7.45
C VAL A 98 -12.05 -7.58 8.24
N ALA A 99 -12.89 -8.31 7.52
CA ALA A 99 -13.89 -9.15 8.17
C ALA A 99 -13.28 -10.49 8.57
N LEU A 100 -12.42 -11.04 7.74
CA LEU A 100 -11.80 -12.34 7.98
C LEU A 100 -10.34 -12.24 7.57
N LEU A 101 -9.46 -12.73 8.43
CA LEU A 101 -8.04 -12.75 8.14
C LEU A 101 -7.49 -14.08 8.63
N ALA A 102 -6.85 -14.80 7.74
CA ALA A 102 -6.27 -16.09 8.10
C ALA A 102 -5.10 -15.86 9.05
N ARG A 103 -5.00 -16.72 10.05
CA ARG A 103 -3.86 -16.71 10.94
C ARG A 103 -2.66 -17.24 10.18
N ASN A 104 -1.49 -16.64 10.40
CA ASN A 104 -0.27 -17.16 9.81
C ASN A 104 0.09 -18.47 10.48
N ARG A 105 0.18 -19.53 9.68
CA ARG A 105 0.45 -20.85 10.22
C ARG A 105 1.82 -21.38 9.83
N ASP A 106 2.60 -20.59 9.15
CA ASP A 106 3.92 -20.99 8.73
C ASP A 106 4.83 -21.07 9.93
N GLY A 107 5.44 -22.22 10.07
CA GLY A 107 6.42 -22.40 11.14
C GLY A 107 5.89 -22.06 12.50
N GLY A 108 4.81 -21.42 12.57
CA GLY A 108 4.31 -20.91 13.81
C GLY A 108 3.13 -21.66 14.33
N ASP A 109 2.61 -22.46 13.53
CA ASP A 109 1.36 -23.05 13.97
C ASP A 109 1.24 -24.43 14.02
#